data_c615512dbfea1c60e5d29f046a85c214
#
_entry.id   c615512dbfea1c60e5d29f046a85c214
#
_cell.length_a   1.000
_cell.length_b   1.000
_cell.length_c   1.000
_cell.angle_alpha   90.00
_cell.angle_beta   90.00
_cell.angle_gamma   90.00
#
_symmetry.space_group_name_H-M   'P 1'
#
loop_
_entity.id
_entity.type
_entity.pdbx_description
1 polymer ?
#
loop_
_entity_poly.entity_id
_entity_poly.type
_entity_poly.pdbx_seq_one_letter_code
_entity_poly.pdbx_strand_id
1 'polypeptide(L)'
;GKKHAIVAITEHMCDVDELAHYIEKETGRETRSTVLGHIQRGGSPVPYDRILASRMGAYAIDLLLEGHGGRCVGIQNEQLVHHDIIDAIENMKRPFKGDWLDCAKKLY
;
A
#
# COMPACT_ATOMS: atom_id res chain seq x y z
N GLY A 1 19.58 -25.88 -7.10
CA GLY A 1 18.59 -24.92 -7.60
C GLY A 1 17.52 -24.65 -6.56
N LYS A 2 16.85 -23.51 -6.62
CA LYS A 2 15.72 -23.16 -5.72
C LYS A 2 14.63 -24.24 -5.80
N LYS A 3 14.19 -24.70 -4.65
CA LYS A 3 13.12 -25.71 -4.56
C LYS A 3 11.72 -25.09 -4.52
N HIS A 4 11.63 -23.80 -4.26
CA HIS A 4 10.40 -23.03 -4.14
C HIS A 4 10.56 -21.63 -4.72
N ALA A 5 9.45 -21.02 -5.13
CA ALA A 5 9.37 -19.63 -5.59
C ALA A 5 8.08 -19.00 -5.05
N ILE A 6 8.09 -17.69 -4.93
CA ILE A 6 6.92 -16.89 -4.57
C ILE A 6 6.66 -15.93 -5.73
N VAL A 7 5.43 -15.93 -6.22
CA VAL A 7 4.94 -14.98 -7.22
C VAL A 7 3.99 -14.02 -6.52
N ALA A 8 4.33 -12.74 -6.51
CA ALA A 8 3.48 -11.71 -5.93
C ALA A 8 2.81 -10.90 -7.04
N ILE A 9 1.50 -10.77 -6.97
CA ILE A 9 0.69 -10.01 -7.92
C ILE A 9 -0.22 -9.04 -7.18
N THR A 10 -0.69 -8.01 -7.88
CA THR A 10 -1.67 -7.06 -7.32
C THR A 10 -3.07 -7.66 -7.34
N GLU A 11 -3.88 -7.25 -6.37
CA GLU A 11 -5.30 -7.60 -6.30
C GLU A 11 -6.04 -7.20 -7.60
N HIS A 12 -6.95 -8.04 -8.05
CA HIS A 12 -7.75 -7.83 -9.28
C HIS A 12 -6.99 -7.81 -10.62
N MET A 13 -5.72 -8.22 -10.65
CA MET A 13 -4.98 -8.35 -11.91
C MET A 13 -5.49 -9.53 -12.74
N CYS A 14 -5.76 -10.66 -12.10
CA CYS A 14 -6.31 -11.87 -12.70
C CYS A 14 -6.98 -12.73 -11.64
N ASP A 15 -7.65 -13.80 -12.08
CA ASP A 15 -8.08 -14.86 -11.17
C ASP A 15 -6.84 -15.60 -10.65
N VAL A 16 -6.68 -15.62 -9.32
CA VAL A 16 -5.48 -16.18 -8.68
C VAL A 16 -5.44 -17.70 -8.70
N ASP A 17 -6.60 -18.35 -8.73
CA ASP A 17 -6.69 -19.80 -8.78
C ASP A 17 -6.41 -20.31 -10.20
N GLU A 18 -6.92 -19.63 -11.22
CA GLU A 18 -6.57 -19.88 -12.63
C GLU A 18 -5.07 -19.70 -12.87
N LEU A 19 -4.47 -18.64 -12.32
CA LEU A 19 -3.03 -18.42 -12.42
C LEU A 19 -2.23 -19.53 -11.74
N ALA A 20 -2.63 -19.95 -10.54
CA ALA A 20 -1.98 -21.05 -9.82
C ALA A 20 -2.03 -22.35 -10.62
N HIS A 21 -3.19 -22.69 -11.20
CA HIS A 21 -3.38 -23.85 -12.07
C HIS A 21 -2.52 -23.78 -13.34
N TYR A 22 -2.43 -22.59 -13.94
CA TYR A 22 -1.59 -22.38 -15.11
C TYR A 22 -0.11 -22.62 -14.78
N ILE A 23 0.38 -22.05 -13.67
CA ILE A 23 1.79 -22.23 -13.25
C ILE A 23 2.07 -23.71 -12.94
N GLU A 24 1.16 -24.38 -12.25
CA GLU A 24 1.31 -25.80 -11.93
C GLU A 24 1.41 -26.67 -13.20
N LYS A 25 0.53 -26.41 -14.17
CA LYS A 25 0.51 -27.09 -15.47
C LYS A 25 1.82 -26.88 -16.26
N GLU A 26 2.30 -25.65 -16.32
CA GLU A 26 3.51 -25.31 -17.09
C GLU A 26 4.80 -25.75 -16.43
N THR A 27 4.84 -25.77 -15.10
CA THR A 27 6.07 -26.09 -14.36
C THR A 27 6.10 -27.51 -13.79
N GLY A 28 4.96 -28.19 -13.71
CA GLY A 28 4.81 -29.49 -13.03
C GLY A 28 5.02 -29.39 -11.51
N ARG A 29 4.93 -28.19 -10.92
CA ARG A 29 5.14 -27.96 -9.48
C ARG A 29 3.85 -27.57 -8.81
N GLU A 30 3.55 -28.21 -7.68
CA GLU A 30 2.41 -27.83 -6.86
C GLU A 30 2.44 -26.33 -6.56
N THR A 31 1.36 -25.63 -6.91
CA THR A 31 1.22 -24.19 -6.74
C THR A 31 -0.03 -23.89 -5.96
N ARG A 32 0.08 -23.06 -4.93
CA ARG A 32 -1.03 -22.65 -4.07
C ARG A 32 -1.22 -21.15 -4.13
N SER A 33 -2.45 -20.71 -4.33
CA SER A 33 -2.84 -19.32 -4.23
C SER A 33 -3.10 -18.92 -2.78
N THR A 34 -2.81 -17.66 -2.45
CA THR A 34 -3.15 -17.07 -1.16
C THR A 34 -3.50 -15.60 -1.36
N VAL A 35 -4.75 -15.23 -1.09
CA VAL A 35 -5.20 -13.84 -1.12
C VAL A 35 -5.00 -13.25 0.28
N LEU A 36 -4.03 -12.36 0.43
CA LEU A 36 -3.72 -11.75 1.73
C LEU A 36 -4.80 -10.76 2.19
N GLY A 37 -5.41 -10.02 1.27
CA GLY A 37 -6.59 -9.19 1.50
C GLY A 37 -6.54 -8.40 2.81
N HIS A 38 -7.47 -8.70 3.71
CA HIS A 38 -7.67 -8.00 4.98
C HIS A 38 -6.45 -8.06 5.93
N ILE A 39 -5.66 -9.12 5.86
CA ILE A 39 -4.45 -9.28 6.71
C ILE A 39 -3.45 -8.15 6.49
N GLN A 40 -3.36 -7.63 5.27
CA GLN A 40 -2.46 -6.52 4.94
C GLN A 40 -2.94 -5.15 5.41
N ARG A 41 -4.19 -5.03 5.81
CA ARG A 41 -4.79 -3.75 6.21
C ARG A 41 -4.47 -3.36 7.65
N GLY A 42 -3.76 -4.19 8.38
CA GLY A 42 -3.46 -4.00 9.80
C GLY A 42 -4.63 -4.41 10.70
N GLY A 43 -4.55 -4.06 11.98
CA GLY A 43 -5.57 -4.37 12.96
C GLY A 43 -6.67 -3.30 13.07
N SER A 44 -7.46 -3.38 14.14
CA SER A 44 -8.43 -2.35 14.47
C SER A 44 -7.72 -1.02 14.76
N PRO A 45 -8.27 0.12 14.29
CA PRO A 45 -7.68 1.42 14.51
C PRO A 45 -7.67 1.78 16.01
N VAL A 46 -6.57 2.34 16.47
CA VAL A 46 -6.45 2.89 17.82
C VAL A 46 -7.10 4.29 17.88
N PRO A 47 -7.34 4.85 19.09
CA PRO A 47 -7.95 6.18 19.22
C PRO A 47 -7.25 7.28 18.42
N TYR A 48 -5.93 7.25 18.36
CA TYR A 48 -5.15 8.20 17.56
C TYR A 48 -5.49 8.13 16.07
N ASP A 49 -5.59 6.93 15.50
CA ASP A 49 -5.94 6.74 14.08
C ASP A 49 -7.32 7.32 13.76
N ARG A 50 -8.28 7.12 14.69
CA ARG A 50 -9.65 7.61 14.52
C ARG A 50 -9.73 9.13 14.59
N ILE A 51 -9.04 9.74 15.56
CA ILE A 51 -8.98 11.20 15.69
C ILE A 51 -8.30 11.82 14.48
N LEU A 52 -7.17 11.25 14.06
CA LEU A 52 -6.44 11.74 12.90
C LEU A 52 -7.27 11.66 11.63
N ALA A 53 -7.91 10.51 11.38
CA ALA A 53 -8.78 10.34 10.21
C ALA A 53 -9.95 11.33 10.21
N SER A 54 -10.58 11.57 11.37
CA SER A 54 -11.67 12.53 11.50
C SER A 54 -11.21 13.97 11.24
N ARG A 55 -10.06 14.35 11.77
CA ARG A 55 -9.47 15.69 11.53
C ARG A 55 -9.12 15.88 10.05
N MET A 56 -8.50 14.87 9.43
CA MET A 56 -8.14 14.94 8.00
C MET A 56 -9.38 14.99 7.13
N GLY A 57 -10.43 14.22 7.46
CA GLY A 57 -11.69 14.24 6.73
C GLY A 57 -12.40 15.59 6.82
N ALA A 58 -12.50 16.17 8.02
CA ALA A 58 -13.07 17.52 8.21
C ALA A 58 -12.29 18.56 7.39
N TYR A 59 -10.97 18.55 7.49
CA TYR A 59 -10.13 19.48 6.76
C TYR A 59 -10.27 19.34 5.23
N ALA A 60 -10.43 18.12 4.73
CA ALA A 60 -10.66 17.89 3.29
C ALA A 60 -12.00 18.50 2.83
N ILE A 61 -13.04 18.45 3.66
CA ILE A 61 -14.32 19.08 3.36
C ILE A 61 -14.20 20.61 3.38
N ASP A 62 -13.50 21.18 4.36
CA ASP A 62 -13.26 22.63 4.44
C ASP A 62 -12.55 23.13 3.16
N LEU A 63 -11.52 22.43 2.69
CA LEU A 63 -10.83 22.74 1.44
C LEU A 63 -11.78 22.73 0.22
N LEU A 64 -12.67 21.74 0.16
CA LEU A 64 -13.66 21.68 -0.93
C LEU A 64 -14.65 22.82 -0.89
N LEU A 65 -15.11 23.23 0.31
CA LEU A 65 -15.99 24.36 0.51
C LEU A 65 -15.31 25.70 0.13
N GLU A 66 -13.99 25.79 0.33
CA GLU A 66 -13.16 26.93 -0.10
C GLU A 66 -12.84 26.92 -1.60
N GLY A 67 -13.29 25.90 -2.35
CA GLY A 67 -13.06 25.75 -3.78
C GLY A 67 -11.72 25.09 -4.16
N HIS A 68 -11.01 24.51 -3.21
CA HIS A 68 -9.75 23.81 -3.44
C HIS A 68 -10.01 22.33 -3.81
N GLY A 69 -10.18 22.04 -5.11
CA GLY A 69 -10.21 20.66 -5.61
C GLY A 69 -8.82 20.09 -5.91
N GLY A 70 -8.72 18.77 -6.14
CA GLY A 70 -7.48 18.12 -6.54
C GLY A 70 -6.37 18.12 -5.46
N ARG A 71 -6.78 18.11 -4.18
CA ARG A 71 -5.84 18.15 -3.04
C ARG A 71 -5.74 16.81 -2.33
N CYS A 72 -4.55 16.46 -1.91
CA CYS A 72 -4.32 15.42 -0.90
C CYS A 72 -4.07 16.07 0.47
N VAL A 73 -4.69 15.52 1.50
CA VAL A 73 -4.55 15.98 2.88
C VAL A 73 -3.58 15.07 3.62
N GLY A 74 -2.74 15.65 4.45
CA GLY A 74 -1.77 14.94 5.27
C GLY A 74 -1.55 15.61 6.61
N ILE A 75 -0.63 15.04 7.39
CA ILE A 75 -0.13 15.63 8.62
C ILE A 75 1.38 15.81 8.54
N GLN A 76 1.87 16.97 8.91
CA GLN A 76 3.28 17.29 9.01
C GLN A 76 3.53 18.11 10.27
N ASN A 77 4.46 17.64 11.13
CA ASN A 77 4.74 18.27 12.42
C ASN A 77 3.46 18.52 13.26
N GLU A 78 2.58 17.49 13.32
CA GLU A 78 1.30 17.51 14.02
C GLU A 78 0.26 18.50 13.47
N GLN A 79 0.55 19.22 12.40
CA GLN A 79 -0.37 20.12 11.71
C GLN A 79 -0.92 19.49 10.46
N LEU A 80 -2.20 19.75 10.19
CA LEU A 80 -2.84 19.37 8.94
C LEU A 80 -2.27 20.21 7.81
N VAL A 81 -1.89 19.56 6.73
CA VAL A 81 -1.37 20.18 5.51
C VAL A 81 -2.10 19.62 4.29
N HIS A 82 -2.08 20.35 3.21
CA HIS A 82 -2.57 19.86 1.93
C HIS A 82 -1.61 20.21 0.80
N HIS A 83 -1.60 19.37 -0.22
CA HIS A 83 -0.77 19.55 -1.42
C HIS A 83 -1.62 19.27 -2.66
N ASP A 84 -1.20 19.78 -3.78
CA ASP A 84 -1.74 19.35 -5.07
C ASP A 84 -1.44 17.88 -5.30
N ILE A 85 -2.43 17.09 -5.77
CA ILE A 85 -2.27 15.65 -5.95
C ILE A 85 -1.17 15.32 -6.97
N ILE A 86 -1.12 16.07 -8.07
CA ILE A 86 -0.14 15.83 -9.12
C ILE A 86 1.27 16.16 -8.62
N ASP A 87 1.40 17.34 -7.98
CA ASP A 87 2.67 17.74 -7.36
C ASP A 87 3.15 16.72 -6.30
N ALA A 88 2.24 16.23 -5.47
CA ALA A 88 2.58 15.22 -4.46
C ALA A 88 3.07 13.91 -5.09
N ILE A 89 2.46 13.46 -6.20
CA ILE A 89 2.89 12.25 -6.90
C ILE A 89 4.24 12.44 -7.57
N GLU A 90 4.48 13.57 -8.19
CA GLU A 90 5.69 13.82 -8.98
C GLU A 90 6.89 14.19 -8.10
N ASN A 91 6.70 15.07 -7.11
CA ASN A 91 7.78 15.73 -6.39
C ASN A 91 7.97 15.25 -4.94
N MET A 92 6.96 14.61 -4.31
CA MET A 92 7.05 14.17 -2.92
C MET A 92 7.44 12.69 -2.78
N LYS A 93 8.14 12.12 -3.75
CA LYS A 93 8.62 10.74 -3.69
C LYS A 93 9.60 10.58 -2.52
N ARG A 94 9.24 9.75 -1.56
CA ARG A 94 10.19 9.36 -0.52
C ARG A 94 11.23 8.43 -1.15
N PRO A 95 12.52 8.68 -0.94
CA PRO A 95 13.54 7.73 -1.36
C PRO A 95 13.27 6.38 -0.65
N PHE A 96 13.37 5.30 -1.43
CA PHE A 96 13.28 3.96 -0.85
C PHE A 96 14.44 3.77 0.14
N LYS A 97 14.10 3.49 1.41
CA LYS A 97 15.10 3.17 2.44
C LYS A 97 15.59 1.75 2.23
N GLY A 98 16.64 1.60 1.44
CA GLY A 98 17.24 0.30 1.12
C GLY A 98 17.89 -0.41 2.31
N ASP A 99 18.19 0.30 3.39
CA ASP A 99 18.80 -0.20 4.61
C ASP A 99 18.04 -1.37 5.25
N TRP A 100 16.72 -1.34 5.20
CA TRP A 100 15.89 -2.45 5.70
C TRP A 100 16.02 -3.71 4.85
N LEU A 101 16.07 -3.54 3.52
CA LEU A 101 16.30 -4.66 2.61
C LEU A 101 17.72 -5.22 2.76
N ASP A 102 18.70 -4.35 2.97
CA ASP A 102 20.09 -4.76 3.20
C ASP A 102 20.26 -5.46 4.55
N CYS A 103 19.51 -5.05 5.55
CA CYS A 103 19.42 -5.77 6.82
C CYS A 103 18.81 -7.17 6.62
N ALA A 104 17.70 -7.26 5.90
CA ALA A 104 17.04 -8.54 5.61
C ALA A 104 17.96 -9.50 4.85
N LYS A 105 18.74 -9.02 3.86
CA LYS A 105 19.70 -9.83 3.10
C LYS A 105 20.82 -10.44 3.97
N LYS A 106 21.14 -9.83 5.10
CA LYS A 106 22.15 -10.36 6.04
C LYS A 106 21.64 -11.52 6.90
N LEU A 107 20.30 -11.70 6.95
CA LEU A 107 19.65 -12.73 7.75
C LEU A 107 19.39 -14.03 6.94
N TYR A 108 19.63 -14.02 5.66
CA TYR A 108 19.45 -15.11 4.70
C TYR A 108 20.70 -15.29 3.82
#